data_5a3353ccb80886c2ad55ce6f07e9e4a9
#
_entry.id   5a3353ccb80886c2ad55ce6f07e9e4a9
#
_cell.length_a   1.000
_cell.length_b   1.000
_cell.length_c   1.000
_cell.angle_alpha   90.00
_cell.angle_beta   90.00
_cell.angle_gamma   90.00
#
_symmetry.space_group_name_H-M   'P 1'
#
loop_
_entity.id
_entity.type
_entity.pdbx_description
1 polymer ?
#
loop_
_entity_poly.entity_id
_entity_poly.type
_entity_poly.pdbx_seq_one_letter_code
_entity_poly.pdbx_strand_id
1 'polypeptide(L)' 'MYALAFKDKILIKGSYREVLDHCFILRKEQGYLLSDPRYKLLNLETGEPVC' A
#
# COMPACT_ATOMS: atom_id res chain seq x y z
N MET A 1 10.26 5.29 -5.21
CA MET A 1 9.66 5.19 -3.86
C MET A 1 8.18 4.86 -3.99
N TYR A 2 7.69 4.03 -3.11
CA TYR A 2 6.28 3.60 -3.11
C TYR A 2 5.65 3.94 -1.78
N ALA A 3 4.32 3.95 -1.76
CA ALA A 3 3.57 4.22 -0.55
C ALA A 3 2.30 3.37 -0.53
N LEU A 4 1.90 2.97 0.68
CA LEU A 4 0.60 2.37 0.89
C LEU A 4 -0.30 3.42 1.50
N ALA A 5 -1.42 3.68 0.84
CA ALA A 5 -2.37 4.68 1.30
C ALA A 5 -3.70 4.03 1.66
N PHE A 6 -4.33 4.55 2.69
CA PHE A 6 -5.67 4.16 3.09
C PHE A 6 -6.53 5.41 3.05
N LYS A 7 -7.51 5.42 2.14
CA LYS A 7 -8.28 6.63 1.81
C LYS A 7 -7.30 7.72 1.38
N ASP A 8 -7.21 8.81 2.12
CA ASP A 8 -6.31 9.91 1.79
C ASP A 8 -5.07 9.97 2.68
N LYS A 9 -4.84 8.92 3.48
CA LYS A 9 -3.70 8.88 4.39
C LYS A 9 -2.64 7.91 3.89
N ILE A 10 -1.39 8.34 3.95
CA ILE A 10 -0.28 7.46 3.66
C ILE A 10 0.11 6.75 4.94
N LEU A 11 0.05 5.41 4.90
CA LEU A 11 0.36 4.58 6.05
C LEU A 11 1.85 4.27 6.15
N ILE A 12 2.49 4.03 5.01
CA ILE A 12 3.92 3.72 4.97
C ILE A 12 4.50 4.16 3.64
N LYS A 13 5.73 4.63 3.66
CA LYS A 13 6.49 4.96 2.47
C LYS A 13 7.83 4.24 2.52
N GLY A 14 8.33 3.85 1.37
CA GLY A 14 9.63 3.18 1.30
C GLY A 14 9.83 2.51 -0.04
N SER A 15 10.74 1.53 -0.09
CA SER A 15 10.93 0.76 -1.29
C SER A 15 9.72 -0.11 -1.56
N TYR A 16 9.62 -0.59 -2.79
CA TYR A 16 8.52 -1.46 -3.18
C TYR A 16 8.42 -2.67 -2.25
N ARG A 17 9.57 -3.26 -1.93
CA ARG A 17 9.61 -4.42 -1.07
C ARG A 17 9.14 -4.12 0.35
N GLU A 18 9.56 -2.98 0.90
CA GLU A 18 9.13 -2.59 2.24
C GLU A 18 7.62 -2.39 2.31
N VAL A 19 7.07 -1.74 1.30
CA VAL A 19 5.63 -1.50 1.25
C VAL A 19 4.88 -2.81 1.07
N LEU A 20 5.39 -3.71 0.23
CA LEU A 20 4.78 -5.02 0.06
C LEU A 20 4.80 -5.84 1.35
N ASP A 21 5.92 -5.81 2.07
CA ASP A 21 6.00 -6.52 3.35
C ASP A 21 4.94 -6.01 4.32
N HIS A 22 4.76 -4.71 4.37
CA HIS A 22 3.73 -4.13 5.22
C HIS A 22 2.33 -4.56 4.77
N CYS A 23 2.10 -4.60 3.47
CA CYS A 23 0.84 -5.11 2.93
C CYS A 23 0.58 -6.55 3.34
N PHE A 24 1.62 -7.40 3.29
CA PHE A 24 1.48 -8.78 3.71
C PHE A 24 1.10 -8.90 5.17
N ILE A 25 1.71 -8.09 6.03
CA ILE A 25 1.41 -8.11 7.46
C ILE A 25 -0.05 -7.71 7.69
N LEU A 26 -0.50 -6.65 7.08
CA LEU A 26 -1.87 -6.20 7.22
C LEU A 26 -2.86 -7.22 6.65
N ARG A 27 -2.53 -7.81 5.52
CA ARG A 27 -3.37 -8.82 4.90
C ARG A 27 -3.50 -10.05 5.81
N LYS A 28 -2.41 -10.44 6.44
CA LYS A 28 -2.41 -11.59 7.33
C LYS A 28 -3.26 -11.32 8.57
N GLU A 29 -3.16 -10.11 9.10
CA GLU A 29 -3.91 -9.73 10.31
C GLU A 29 -5.39 -9.44 10.01
N GLN A 30 -5.67 -8.74 8.92
CA GLN A 30 -7.02 -8.29 8.60
C GLN A 30 -7.66 -9.06 7.45
N GLY A 31 -6.86 -9.73 6.64
CA GLY A 31 -7.34 -10.67 5.64
C GLY A 31 -7.96 -10.09 4.38
N TYR A 32 -7.91 -8.79 4.17
CA TYR A 32 -8.63 -8.21 3.04
C TYR A 32 -7.97 -6.99 2.40
N LEU A 33 -6.70 -6.77 2.66
CA LEU A 33 -6.03 -5.54 2.22
C LEU A 33 -6.17 -5.27 0.73
N LEU A 34 -5.82 -6.24 -0.10
CA LEU A 34 -5.78 -6.04 -1.55
C LEU A 34 -7.15 -6.05 -2.20
N SER A 35 -8.15 -6.58 -1.52
CA SER A 35 -9.51 -6.59 -2.04
C SER A 35 -10.33 -5.40 -1.56
N ASP A 36 -9.78 -4.61 -0.65
CA ASP A 36 -10.49 -3.44 -0.12
C ASP A 36 -10.12 -2.21 -0.97
N PRO A 37 -11.09 -1.59 -1.66
CA PRO A 37 -10.80 -0.45 -2.52
C PRO A 37 -10.31 0.80 -1.79
N ARG A 38 -10.38 0.80 -0.46
CA ARG A 38 -9.90 1.92 0.33
C ARG A 38 -8.38 1.93 0.45
N TYR A 39 -7.74 0.79 0.19
CA TYR A 39 -6.28 0.69 0.21
C TYR A 39 -5.73 0.85 -1.19
N LYS A 40 -4.66 1.62 -1.34
CA LYS A 40 -4.03 1.82 -2.64
C LYS A 40 -2.52 1.78 -2.48
N LEU A 41 -1.87 1.10 -3.40
CA LEU A 41 -0.42 1.11 -3.49
C LEU A 41 -0.02 2.11 -4.56
N LEU A 42 0.73 3.12 -4.16
CA LEU A 42 1.08 4.22 -5.05
C LEU A 42 2.56 4.20 -5.41
N ASN A 43 2.84 4.54 -6.67
CA ASN A 43 4.20 4.80 -7.10
C ASN A 43 4.44 6.30 -6.99
N LEU A 44 5.26 6.72 -6.03
CA LEU A 44 5.49 8.13 -5.78
C LEU A 44 6.35 8.80 -6.84
N GLU A 45 7.05 8.04 -7.65
CA GLU A 45 7.85 8.60 -8.74
C GLU A 45 6.98 9.08 -9.89
N THR A 46 5.93 8.33 -10.19
CA THR A 46 5.00 8.68 -11.26
C THR A 46 3.73 9.31 -10.73
N GLY A 47 3.44 9.13 -9.46
CA GLY A 47 2.20 9.62 -8.86
C GLY A 47 0.99 8.75 -9.17
N GLU A 48 1.18 7.59 -9.77
CA GLU A 48 0.09 6.72 -10.19
C GLU A 48 -0.07 5.52 -9.29
N PRO A 49 -1.29 5.00 -9.14
CA PRO A 49 -1.49 3.77 -8.37
C PRO A 49 -0.90 2.57 -9.10
N VAL A 50 -0.31 1.66 -8.32
CA VAL A 50 0.26 0.43 -8.87
C VAL A 50 -0.80 -0.65 -9.00
N CYS A 51 -1.77 -0.63 -8.09
CA CYS A 51 -2.87 -1.60 -8.11
C CYS A 51 -4.21 -0.89 -8.12
#